data_25ce959658ffc3699278ac1363555084
#
_entry.id   25ce959658ffc3699278ac1363555084
#
_cell.length_a   1.000
_cell.length_b   1.000
_cell.length_c   1.000
_cell.angle_alpha   90.00
_cell.angle_beta   90.00
_cell.angle_gamma   90.00
#
_symmetry.space_group_name_H-M   'P 1'
#
loop_
_entity.id
_entity.type
_entity.pdbx_description
1 polymer ?
#
loop_
_entity_poly.entity_id
_entity_poly.type
_entity_poly.pdbx_seq_one_letter_code
_entity_poly.pdbx_strand_id
1 'polypeptide(L)'
;MSEDPNLSRDFLHACQSGDLSRVEALVSMHDVRDWTAFRHSASGDTALHVAAREGHLNIVRYLCEAFVQPDFKVDVANRDMKRPLHEAAQFARSGVVKYLIAKGATVDPLKRADWTPLMLACTKTGSAACECIAALLEAEADPFLRNKDGWTPAHIVCRSGDQSAFDLLVKRSVKCVEDRSNNGRSAMHVASFHGHEGIIEQLVALNSSVLNARDSSGSTPLHEAIKGGRLAAAQRIIELGADVAAIDNVGQTILHVAALAGNTDAVRYILMNKLIDIHAEALFNVTPLVAARRSNRVDTIECLMGFGAVK
;
A
#
# COMPACT_ATOMS: atom_id res chain seq x y z
N MET A 1 -11.52 -39.77 -8.66
CA MET A 1 -11.00 -40.24 -7.35
C MET A 1 -11.60 -39.32 -6.33
N SER A 2 -12.38 -39.85 -5.35
CA SER A 2 -12.96 -39.06 -4.27
C SER A 2 -11.82 -38.50 -3.42
N GLU A 3 -11.71 -37.15 -3.39
CA GLU A 3 -10.72 -36.50 -2.55
C GLU A 3 -11.00 -36.85 -1.10
N ASP A 4 -10.05 -37.56 -0.46
CA ASP A 4 -10.10 -37.75 0.99
C ASP A 4 -9.88 -36.36 1.65
N PRO A 5 -10.89 -35.80 2.33
CA PRO A 5 -10.77 -34.48 2.94
C PRO A 5 -9.68 -34.43 4.03
N ASN A 6 -9.39 -35.57 4.64
CA ASN A 6 -8.36 -35.68 5.68
C ASN A 6 -6.96 -35.58 5.02
N LEU A 7 -6.74 -36.29 3.91
CA LEU A 7 -5.49 -36.23 3.18
C LEU A 7 -5.20 -34.81 2.69
N SER A 8 -6.21 -34.15 2.12
CA SER A 8 -6.06 -32.74 1.67
C SER A 8 -5.67 -31.81 2.82
N ARG A 9 -6.33 -31.93 3.97
CA ARG A 9 -6.01 -31.14 5.17
C ARG A 9 -4.61 -31.43 5.70
N ASP A 10 -4.22 -32.70 5.80
CA ASP A 10 -2.91 -33.09 6.31
C ASP A 10 -1.79 -32.65 5.39
N PHE A 11 -1.99 -32.71 4.07
CA PHE A 11 -1.03 -32.25 3.06
C PHE A 11 -0.83 -30.73 3.14
N LEU A 12 -1.91 -29.96 3.21
CA LEU A 12 -1.85 -28.49 3.35
C LEU A 12 -1.22 -28.09 4.68
N HIS A 13 -1.51 -28.81 5.77
CA HIS A 13 -0.89 -28.57 7.08
C HIS A 13 0.61 -28.86 7.08
N ALA A 14 1.06 -29.94 6.45
CA ALA A 14 2.49 -30.23 6.29
C ALA A 14 3.20 -29.12 5.47
N CYS A 15 2.55 -28.62 4.42
CA CYS A 15 3.07 -27.49 3.64
C CYS A 15 3.09 -26.16 4.45
N GLN A 16 2.15 -25.96 5.35
CA GLN A 16 2.07 -24.79 6.22
C GLN A 16 3.15 -24.83 7.32
N SER A 17 3.38 -26.00 7.90
CA SER A 17 4.37 -26.18 8.97
C SER A 17 5.82 -26.28 8.49
N GLY A 18 6.05 -26.39 7.17
CA GLY A 18 7.39 -26.54 6.60
C GLY A 18 7.96 -27.95 6.68
N ASP A 19 7.13 -28.95 6.99
CA ASP A 19 7.54 -30.35 7.15
C ASP A 19 7.64 -31.05 5.78
N LEU A 20 8.77 -30.90 5.11
CA LEU A 20 9.03 -31.53 3.82
C LEU A 20 8.98 -33.06 3.92
N SER A 21 9.53 -33.63 4.99
CA SER A 21 9.54 -35.10 5.15
C SER A 21 8.12 -35.67 5.23
N ARG A 22 7.22 -34.96 5.90
CA ARG A 22 5.80 -35.31 5.94
C ARG A 22 5.13 -35.15 4.56
N VAL A 23 5.44 -34.09 3.81
CA VAL A 23 4.94 -33.92 2.43
C VAL A 23 5.38 -35.09 1.55
N GLU A 24 6.66 -35.47 1.58
CA GLU A 24 7.22 -36.59 0.81
C GLU A 24 6.55 -37.94 1.21
N ALA A 25 6.39 -38.18 2.51
CA ALA A 25 5.72 -39.38 3.02
C ALA A 25 4.27 -39.47 2.53
N LEU A 26 3.50 -38.37 2.57
CA LEU A 26 2.11 -38.33 2.09
C LEU A 26 2.04 -38.56 0.57
N VAL A 27 2.97 -37.98 -0.20
CA VAL A 27 3.06 -38.22 -1.65
C VAL A 27 3.30 -39.71 -1.95
N SER A 28 4.26 -40.33 -1.26
CA SER A 28 4.61 -41.74 -1.47
C SER A 28 3.51 -42.71 -1.02
N MET A 29 2.90 -42.46 0.15
CA MET A 29 1.89 -43.36 0.72
C MET A 29 0.58 -43.34 -0.07
N HIS A 30 0.21 -42.24 -0.67
CA HIS A 30 -1.07 -42.04 -1.35
C HIS A 30 -0.95 -41.93 -2.88
N ASP A 31 0.23 -42.18 -3.46
CA ASP A 31 0.53 -42.05 -4.90
C ASP A 31 0.00 -40.72 -5.47
N VAL A 32 0.32 -39.62 -4.77
CA VAL A 32 -0.14 -38.28 -5.17
C VAL A 32 0.55 -37.89 -6.46
N ARG A 33 -0.21 -37.76 -7.56
CA ARG A 33 0.28 -37.37 -8.89
C ARG A 33 -0.01 -35.93 -9.26
N ASP A 34 -0.98 -35.32 -8.55
CA ASP A 34 -1.38 -33.92 -8.76
C ASP A 34 -1.74 -33.29 -7.40
N TRP A 35 -0.84 -32.43 -6.91
CA TRP A 35 -1.05 -31.69 -5.69
C TRP A 35 -2.01 -30.50 -5.87
N THR A 36 -2.33 -30.11 -7.11
CA THR A 36 -3.24 -28.98 -7.38
C THR A 36 -4.69 -29.30 -7.02
N ALA A 37 -5.01 -30.58 -6.86
CA ALA A 37 -6.29 -31.06 -6.36
C ALA A 37 -6.49 -30.74 -4.87
N PHE A 38 -5.39 -30.70 -4.08
CA PHE A 38 -5.47 -30.38 -2.65
C PHE A 38 -5.63 -28.89 -2.42
N ARG A 39 -6.87 -28.48 -2.14
CA ARG A 39 -7.24 -27.07 -1.98
C ARG A 39 -7.88 -26.80 -0.64
N HIS A 40 -7.51 -25.66 -0.05
CA HIS A 40 -8.20 -25.18 1.15
C HIS A 40 -9.68 -24.86 0.80
N SER A 41 -10.60 -25.43 1.58
CA SER A 41 -12.04 -25.40 1.27
C SER A 41 -12.63 -23.99 1.14
N ALA A 42 -12.15 -23.01 1.92
CA ALA A 42 -12.68 -21.65 1.89
C ALA A 42 -11.97 -20.76 0.85
N SER A 43 -10.63 -20.75 0.80
CA SER A 43 -9.87 -19.85 -0.06
C SER A 43 -9.56 -20.43 -1.45
N GLY A 44 -9.58 -21.75 -1.59
CA GLY A 44 -9.11 -22.44 -2.79
C GLY A 44 -7.58 -22.46 -2.92
N ASP A 45 -6.83 -22.11 -1.87
CA ASP A 45 -5.37 -22.16 -1.86
C ASP A 45 -4.89 -23.58 -2.05
N THR A 46 -3.95 -23.81 -2.94
CA THR A 46 -3.24 -25.07 -3.11
C THR A 46 -2.03 -25.15 -2.18
N ALA A 47 -1.42 -26.32 -2.10
CA ALA A 47 -0.18 -26.54 -1.37
C ALA A 47 0.92 -25.51 -1.72
N LEU A 48 1.04 -25.16 -3.01
CA LEU A 48 2.02 -24.17 -3.47
C LEU A 48 1.71 -22.74 -2.96
N HIS A 49 0.42 -22.35 -2.86
CA HIS A 49 0.04 -21.08 -2.25
C HIS A 49 0.45 -21.02 -0.78
N VAL A 50 0.15 -22.11 -0.04
CA VAL A 50 0.45 -22.18 1.39
C VAL A 50 1.97 -22.14 1.62
N ALA A 51 2.73 -23.00 0.95
CA ALA A 51 4.18 -23.04 1.08
C ALA A 51 4.85 -21.70 0.65
N ALA A 52 4.31 -21.05 -0.38
CA ALA A 52 4.79 -19.74 -0.83
C ALA A 52 4.52 -18.63 0.20
N ARG A 53 3.34 -18.63 0.83
CA ARG A 53 2.95 -17.68 1.90
C ARG A 53 3.87 -17.82 3.11
N GLU A 54 4.11 -19.05 3.55
CA GLU A 54 4.94 -19.31 4.73
C GLU A 54 6.44 -19.14 4.44
N GLY A 55 6.84 -19.19 3.17
CA GLY A 55 8.24 -19.01 2.74
C GLY A 55 9.07 -20.30 2.76
N HIS A 56 8.41 -21.47 2.76
CA HIS A 56 9.08 -22.77 2.78
C HIS A 56 9.63 -23.14 1.40
N LEU A 57 10.77 -22.53 1.05
CA LEU A 57 11.41 -22.68 -0.27
C LEU A 57 11.71 -24.15 -0.62
N ASN A 58 12.08 -24.98 0.34
CA ASN A 58 12.31 -26.41 0.14
C ASN A 58 11.07 -27.14 -0.35
N ILE A 59 9.88 -26.86 0.26
CA ILE A 59 8.61 -27.41 -0.16
C ILE A 59 8.18 -26.86 -1.52
N VAL A 60 8.34 -25.53 -1.73
CA VAL A 60 8.08 -24.90 -3.03
C VAL A 60 8.89 -25.58 -4.14
N ARG A 61 10.18 -25.83 -3.90
CA ARG A 61 11.04 -26.55 -4.86
C ARG A 61 10.53 -27.96 -5.10
N TYR A 62 10.24 -28.71 -4.05
CA TYR A 62 9.74 -30.08 -4.16
C TYR A 62 8.45 -30.13 -4.99
N LEU A 63 7.47 -29.28 -4.70
CA LEU A 63 6.21 -29.23 -5.45
C LEU A 63 6.40 -28.86 -6.92
N CYS A 64 7.39 -28.02 -7.23
CA CYS A 64 7.70 -27.62 -8.61
C CYS A 64 8.54 -28.64 -9.37
N GLU A 65 9.32 -29.50 -8.71
CA GLU A 65 10.30 -30.41 -9.35
C GLU A 65 9.87 -31.87 -9.35
N ALA A 66 9.20 -32.33 -8.30
CA ALA A 66 8.76 -33.74 -8.19
C ALA A 66 7.54 -34.06 -9.06
N PHE A 67 6.79 -33.05 -9.50
CA PHE A 67 5.55 -33.19 -10.25
C PHE A 67 5.66 -32.59 -11.67
N VAL A 68 6.78 -32.85 -12.35
CA VAL A 68 7.00 -32.38 -13.71
C VAL A 68 6.00 -33.04 -14.65
N GLN A 69 4.94 -32.32 -15.00
CA GLN A 69 4.01 -32.68 -16.05
C GLN A 69 4.10 -31.65 -17.19
N PRO A 70 3.76 -32.03 -18.44
CA PRO A 70 3.80 -31.09 -19.57
C PRO A 70 3.02 -29.79 -19.35
N ASP A 71 1.99 -29.84 -18.50
CA ASP A 71 1.12 -28.71 -18.14
C ASP A 71 1.36 -28.19 -16.72
N PHE A 72 2.57 -28.36 -16.15
CA PHE A 72 2.89 -27.86 -14.81
C PHE A 72 2.61 -26.36 -14.72
N LYS A 73 1.64 -25.99 -13.89
CA LYS A 73 1.19 -24.59 -13.75
C LYS A 73 1.64 -24.02 -12.42
N VAL A 74 2.82 -23.42 -12.38
CA VAL A 74 3.28 -22.58 -11.26
C VAL A 74 2.27 -21.46 -10.93
N ASP A 75 1.41 -21.12 -11.89
CA ASP A 75 0.43 -20.04 -11.89
C ASP A 75 -1.00 -20.47 -11.55
N VAL A 76 -1.19 -21.54 -10.78
CA VAL A 76 -2.51 -21.94 -10.32
C VAL A 76 -3.16 -20.83 -9.49
N ALA A 77 -4.36 -20.41 -9.89
CA ALA A 77 -5.11 -19.39 -9.16
C ALA A 77 -6.02 -20.00 -8.06
N ASN A 78 -6.15 -19.29 -6.94
CA ASN A 78 -7.16 -19.56 -5.91
C ASN A 78 -8.48 -18.81 -6.22
N ARG A 79 -9.47 -18.83 -5.30
CA ARG A 79 -10.77 -18.18 -5.49
C ARG A 79 -10.71 -16.64 -5.61
N ASP A 80 -9.66 -16.01 -5.05
CA ASP A 80 -9.40 -14.58 -5.16
C ASP A 80 -8.51 -14.24 -6.36
N MET A 81 -8.31 -15.20 -7.28
CA MET A 81 -7.40 -15.10 -8.42
C MET A 81 -5.94 -14.86 -7.99
N LYS A 82 -5.61 -15.06 -6.73
CA LYS A 82 -4.22 -15.05 -6.28
C LYS A 82 -3.48 -16.24 -6.86
N ARG A 83 -2.22 -16.03 -7.21
CA ARG A 83 -1.26 -17.07 -7.58
C ARG A 83 -0.19 -17.20 -6.49
N PRO A 84 0.60 -18.28 -6.43
CA PRO A 84 1.66 -18.43 -5.43
C PRO A 84 2.62 -17.22 -5.36
N LEU A 85 2.91 -16.58 -6.50
CA LEU A 85 3.74 -15.37 -6.54
C LEU A 85 3.10 -14.19 -5.78
N HIS A 86 1.79 -14.03 -5.80
CA HIS A 86 1.09 -13.03 -4.99
C HIS A 86 1.28 -13.29 -3.49
N GLU A 87 1.17 -14.55 -3.07
CA GLU A 87 1.34 -14.93 -1.67
C GLU A 87 2.79 -14.68 -1.21
N ALA A 88 3.77 -15.12 -2.00
CA ALA A 88 5.19 -14.89 -1.68
C ALA A 88 5.52 -13.39 -1.58
N ALA A 89 5.03 -12.59 -2.53
CA ALA A 89 5.23 -11.13 -2.53
C ALA A 89 4.53 -10.45 -1.36
N GLN A 90 3.27 -10.81 -1.06
CA GLN A 90 2.49 -10.24 0.03
C GLN A 90 3.13 -10.49 1.41
N PHE A 91 3.83 -11.60 1.58
CA PHE A 91 4.48 -11.98 2.85
C PHE A 91 6.00 -11.79 2.83
N ALA A 92 6.52 -11.05 1.83
CA ALA A 92 7.92 -10.70 1.68
C ALA A 92 8.87 -11.93 1.70
N ARG A 93 8.49 -13.01 1.00
CA ARG A 93 9.27 -14.24 0.89
C ARG A 93 10.22 -14.19 -0.30
N SER A 94 11.26 -13.39 -0.22
CA SER A 94 12.14 -13.04 -1.35
C SER A 94 12.75 -14.25 -2.04
N GLY A 95 13.19 -15.27 -1.31
CA GLY A 95 13.73 -16.51 -1.88
C GLY A 95 12.67 -17.27 -2.71
N VAL A 96 11.42 -17.27 -2.26
CA VAL A 96 10.31 -17.91 -2.99
C VAL A 96 9.93 -17.08 -4.22
N VAL A 97 9.88 -15.75 -4.11
CA VAL A 97 9.63 -14.84 -5.24
C VAL A 97 10.64 -15.10 -6.36
N LYS A 98 11.93 -15.06 -6.06
CA LYS A 98 13.02 -15.32 -7.02
C LYS A 98 12.88 -16.69 -7.68
N TYR A 99 12.57 -17.70 -6.89
CA TYR A 99 12.43 -19.08 -7.39
C TYR A 99 11.21 -19.24 -8.32
N LEU A 100 10.04 -18.73 -7.94
CA LEU A 100 8.83 -18.81 -8.75
C LEU A 100 9.00 -18.08 -10.10
N ILE A 101 9.64 -16.89 -10.09
CA ILE A 101 9.99 -16.16 -11.31
C ILE A 101 10.91 -16.99 -12.20
N ALA A 102 11.96 -17.60 -11.63
CA ALA A 102 12.89 -18.46 -12.38
C ALA A 102 12.20 -19.72 -12.95
N LYS A 103 11.10 -20.17 -12.36
CA LYS A 103 10.27 -21.29 -12.88
C LYS A 103 9.18 -20.82 -13.88
N GLY A 104 9.22 -19.56 -14.31
CA GLY A 104 8.33 -19.01 -15.34
C GLY A 104 6.96 -18.56 -14.81
N ALA A 105 6.85 -18.22 -13.53
CA ALA A 105 5.63 -17.59 -13.02
C ALA A 105 5.37 -16.27 -13.76
N THR A 106 4.11 -16.03 -14.13
CA THR A 106 3.68 -14.74 -14.68
C THR A 106 3.96 -13.64 -13.65
N VAL A 107 4.63 -12.56 -14.06
CA VAL A 107 5.12 -11.52 -13.15
C VAL A 107 4.01 -10.58 -12.70
N ASP A 108 3.12 -10.19 -13.63
CA ASP A 108 2.04 -9.24 -13.38
C ASP A 108 0.63 -9.86 -13.46
N PRO A 109 0.37 -11.01 -12.84
CA PRO A 109 -0.98 -11.52 -12.80
C PRO A 109 -1.84 -10.61 -11.92
N LEU A 110 -3.12 -10.48 -12.26
CA LEU A 110 -4.06 -9.71 -11.47
C LEU A 110 -4.87 -10.63 -10.55
N LYS A 111 -4.92 -10.31 -9.27
CA LYS A 111 -5.88 -10.87 -8.34
C LYS A 111 -7.11 -9.97 -8.21
N ARG A 112 -8.12 -10.38 -7.40
CA ARG A 112 -9.30 -9.55 -7.10
C ARG A 112 -8.89 -8.11 -6.77
N ALA A 113 -9.64 -7.14 -7.32
CA ALA A 113 -9.39 -5.70 -7.26
C ALA A 113 -8.10 -5.24 -7.97
N ASP A 114 -7.63 -6.03 -8.94
CA ASP A 114 -6.53 -5.73 -9.88
C ASP A 114 -5.17 -5.47 -9.20
N TRP A 115 -4.91 -6.18 -8.10
CA TRP A 115 -3.62 -6.11 -7.42
C TRP A 115 -2.60 -7.06 -8.08
N THR A 116 -1.38 -6.55 -8.33
CA THR A 116 -0.22 -7.32 -8.81
C THR A 116 0.65 -7.81 -7.63
N PRO A 117 1.55 -8.78 -7.86
CA PRO A 117 2.57 -9.16 -6.88
C PRO A 117 3.44 -7.97 -6.43
N LEU A 118 3.83 -7.07 -7.36
CA LEU A 118 4.61 -5.87 -7.05
C LEU A 118 3.86 -4.95 -6.08
N MET A 119 2.57 -4.68 -6.33
CA MET A 119 1.74 -3.89 -5.41
C MET A 119 1.67 -4.52 -4.01
N LEU A 120 1.55 -5.84 -3.94
CA LEU A 120 1.50 -6.54 -2.65
C LEU A 120 2.84 -6.47 -1.90
N ALA A 121 3.97 -6.61 -2.59
CA ALA A 121 5.29 -6.42 -2.00
C ALA A 121 5.44 -5.00 -1.42
N CYS A 122 4.96 -3.98 -2.14
CA CYS A 122 5.00 -2.57 -1.73
C CYS A 122 4.15 -2.27 -0.46
N THR A 123 3.28 -3.19 -0.02
CA THR A 123 2.56 -3.05 1.26
C THR A 123 3.42 -3.37 2.47
N LYS A 124 4.60 -3.96 2.28
CA LYS A 124 5.54 -4.37 3.33
C LYS A 124 6.74 -3.44 3.36
N THR A 125 7.45 -3.45 4.48
CA THR A 125 8.64 -2.65 4.71
C THR A 125 9.83 -3.53 5.08
N GLY A 126 11.04 -2.99 4.93
CA GLY A 126 12.28 -3.65 5.32
C GLY A 126 12.94 -4.46 4.19
N SER A 127 14.12 -5.01 4.48
CA SER A 127 15.00 -5.60 3.48
C SER A 127 14.37 -6.73 2.66
N ALA A 128 13.60 -7.61 3.29
CA ALA A 128 12.95 -8.72 2.59
C ALA A 128 11.87 -8.23 1.59
N ALA A 129 11.14 -7.16 1.93
CA ALA A 129 10.21 -6.52 1.00
C ALA A 129 10.95 -5.87 -0.16
N CYS A 130 12.01 -5.12 0.11
CA CYS A 130 12.86 -4.51 -0.92
C CYS A 130 13.47 -5.55 -1.86
N GLU A 131 13.90 -6.71 -1.33
CA GLU A 131 14.39 -7.81 -2.17
C GLU A 131 13.28 -8.39 -3.08
N CYS A 132 12.04 -8.49 -2.60
CA CYS A 132 10.91 -8.91 -3.42
C CYS A 132 10.62 -7.88 -4.52
N ILE A 133 10.58 -6.59 -4.17
CA ILE A 133 10.36 -5.49 -5.12
C ILE A 133 11.45 -5.49 -6.18
N ALA A 134 12.73 -5.58 -5.77
CA ALA A 134 13.86 -5.62 -6.70
C ALA A 134 13.75 -6.81 -7.67
N ALA A 135 13.49 -8.03 -7.15
CA ALA A 135 13.36 -9.23 -7.97
C ALA A 135 12.20 -9.13 -8.98
N LEU A 136 11.07 -8.55 -8.58
CA LEU A 136 9.92 -8.34 -9.47
C LEU A 136 10.24 -7.29 -10.56
N LEU A 137 10.90 -6.18 -10.20
CA LEU A 137 11.30 -5.14 -11.15
C LEU A 137 12.39 -5.63 -12.12
N GLU A 138 13.33 -6.47 -11.66
CA GLU A 138 14.33 -7.14 -12.51
C GLU A 138 13.67 -8.12 -13.50
N ALA A 139 12.56 -8.74 -13.10
CA ALA A 139 11.73 -9.60 -13.94
C ALA A 139 10.72 -8.82 -14.79
N GLU A 140 10.92 -7.51 -14.98
CA GLU A 140 10.11 -6.63 -15.82
C GLU A 140 8.68 -6.41 -15.33
N ALA A 141 8.42 -6.51 -14.00
CA ALA A 141 7.13 -6.07 -13.45
C ALA A 141 6.85 -4.60 -13.81
N ASP A 142 5.63 -4.33 -14.25
CA ASP A 142 5.19 -3.01 -14.67
C ASP A 142 4.83 -2.14 -13.44
N PRO A 143 5.61 -1.07 -13.13
CA PRO A 143 5.35 -0.18 -12.00
C PRO A 143 4.18 0.80 -12.25
N PHE A 144 3.57 0.79 -13.44
CA PHE A 144 2.46 1.67 -13.81
C PHE A 144 1.09 1.00 -13.72
N LEU A 145 1.03 -0.31 -13.50
CA LEU A 145 -0.24 -1.00 -13.32
C LEU A 145 -1.02 -0.40 -12.15
N ARG A 146 -2.35 -0.38 -12.32
CA ARG A 146 -3.26 0.30 -11.39
C ARG A 146 -4.28 -0.71 -10.86
N ASN A 147 -4.52 -0.68 -9.55
CA ASN A 147 -5.61 -1.42 -8.96
C ASN A 147 -6.96 -0.74 -9.23
N LYS A 148 -8.08 -1.30 -8.74
CA LYS A 148 -9.43 -0.74 -8.93
C LYS A 148 -9.60 0.68 -8.38
N ASP A 149 -8.82 1.08 -7.39
CA ASP A 149 -8.82 2.43 -6.83
C ASP A 149 -7.94 3.40 -7.63
N GLY A 150 -7.28 2.90 -8.68
CA GLY A 150 -6.32 3.63 -9.49
C GLY A 150 -4.95 3.78 -8.82
N TRP A 151 -4.67 3.02 -7.76
CA TRP A 151 -3.38 3.07 -7.08
C TRP A 151 -2.32 2.26 -7.82
N THR A 152 -1.14 2.86 -7.98
CA THR A 152 0.07 2.21 -8.51
C THR A 152 0.97 1.75 -7.36
N PRO A 153 2.01 0.93 -7.61
CA PRO A 153 3.04 0.61 -6.63
C PRO A 153 3.60 1.83 -5.89
N ALA A 154 3.81 2.96 -6.59
CA ALA A 154 4.31 4.21 -5.98
C ALA A 154 3.35 4.78 -4.93
N HIS A 155 2.05 4.80 -5.18
CA HIS A 155 1.05 5.21 -4.18
C HIS A 155 1.13 4.31 -2.93
N ILE A 156 1.30 3.00 -3.12
CA ILE A 156 1.34 2.03 -2.02
C ILE A 156 2.61 2.20 -1.19
N VAL A 157 3.77 2.42 -1.81
CA VAL A 157 5.02 2.70 -1.10
C VAL A 157 4.95 4.04 -0.36
N CYS A 158 4.35 5.07 -0.95
CA CYS A 158 4.10 6.34 -0.25
C CYS A 158 3.15 6.20 0.94
N ARG A 159 2.31 5.17 0.97
CA ARG A 159 1.48 4.82 2.13
C ARG A 159 2.27 4.06 3.18
N SER A 160 3.11 3.09 2.78
CA SER A 160 3.89 2.26 3.71
C SER A 160 5.08 3.01 4.31
N GLY A 161 5.63 4.00 3.60
CA GLY A 161 6.73 4.85 4.05
C GLY A 161 8.12 4.24 3.95
N ASP A 162 8.27 3.15 3.20
CA ASP A 162 9.58 2.53 3.02
C ASP A 162 10.40 3.31 1.97
N GLN A 163 11.37 4.08 2.44
CA GLN A 163 12.25 4.90 1.61
C GLN A 163 13.03 4.04 0.60
N SER A 164 13.56 2.89 1.03
CA SER A 164 14.33 2.01 0.15
C SER A 164 13.48 1.42 -0.97
N ALA A 165 12.23 1.04 -0.65
CA ALA A 165 11.27 0.58 -1.65
C ALA A 165 10.89 1.71 -2.63
N PHE A 166 10.74 2.96 -2.15
CA PHE A 166 10.51 4.12 -2.99
C PHE A 166 11.67 4.35 -3.96
N ASP A 167 12.92 4.29 -3.47
CA ASP A 167 14.13 4.44 -4.28
C ASP A 167 14.23 3.39 -5.40
N LEU A 168 13.84 2.14 -5.12
CA LEU A 168 13.80 1.07 -6.13
C LEU A 168 12.83 1.39 -7.27
N LEU A 169 11.63 1.89 -6.95
CA LEU A 169 10.64 2.28 -7.96
C LEU A 169 11.11 3.48 -8.79
N VAL A 170 11.65 4.52 -8.14
CA VAL A 170 12.18 5.72 -8.81
C VAL A 170 13.37 5.38 -9.71
N LYS A 171 14.26 4.49 -9.24
CA LYS A 171 15.38 3.99 -10.03
C LYS A 171 14.92 3.25 -11.29
N ARG A 172 13.82 2.50 -11.22
CA ARG A 172 13.22 1.83 -12.39
C ARG A 172 12.62 2.84 -13.36
N SER A 173 11.86 3.81 -12.87
CA SER A 173 11.33 4.91 -13.66
C SER A 173 10.87 6.07 -12.77
N VAL A 174 11.42 7.25 -12.96
CA VAL A 174 10.97 8.48 -12.27
C VAL A 174 9.48 8.76 -12.56
N LYS A 175 8.98 8.43 -13.74
CA LYS A 175 7.58 8.67 -14.13
C LYS A 175 6.57 7.92 -13.28
N CYS A 176 6.94 6.85 -12.56
CA CYS A 176 6.02 6.08 -11.74
C CYS A 176 5.37 6.89 -10.59
N VAL A 177 5.95 8.04 -10.22
CA VAL A 177 5.41 8.94 -9.18
C VAL A 177 4.49 10.03 -9.72
N GLU A 178 4.31 10.14 -11.04
CA GLU A 178 3.46 11.16 -11.68
C GLU A 178 1.99 10.75 -11.76
N ASP A 179 1.70 9.47 -11.62
CA ASP A 179 0.36 8.92 -11.71
C ASP A 179 -0.58 9.47 -10.63
N ARG A 180 -1.89 9.48 -10.97
CA ARG A 180 -2.95 9.87 -10.05
C ARG A 180 -3.95 8.74 -9.89
N SER A 181 -4.39 8.50 -8.67
CA SER A 181 -5.48 7.57 -8.38
C SER A 181 -6.83 8.05 -8.93
N ASN A 182 -7.88 7.23 -8.83
CA ASN A 182 -9.20 7.58 -9.36
C ASN A 182 -9.81 8.85 -8.74
N ASN A 183 -9.43 9.18 -7.51
CA ASN A 183 -9.82 10.42 -6.83
C ASN A 183 -8.78 11.55 -7.00
N GLY A 184 -7.88 11.45 -7.99
CA GLY A 184 -6.91 12.47 -8.34
C GLY A 184 -5.72 12.61 -7.40
N ARG A 185 -5.59 11.75 -6.37
CA ARG A 185 -4.48 11.79 -5.43
C ARG A 185 -3.19 11.33 -6.11
N SER A 186 -2.11 12.09 -5.92
CA SER A 186 -0.76 11.72 -6.33
C SER A 186 0.00 11.03 -5.20
N ALA A 187 1.17 10.46 -5.52
CA ALA A 187 2.12 9.94 -4.53
C ALA A 187 2.41 10.96 -3.41
N MET A 188 2.54 12.26 -3.75
CA MET A 188 2.76 13.34 -2.78
C MET A 188 1.60 13.50 -1.78
N HIS A 189 0.34 13.43 -2.23
CA HIS A 189 -0.81 13.48 -1.32
C HIS A 189 -0.79 12.31 -0.33
N VAL A 190 -0.44 11.11 -0.81
CA VAL A 190 -0.39 9.92 0.04
C VAL A 190 0.74 10.00 1.05
N ALA A 191 1.97 10.36 0.62
CA ALA A 191 3.11 10.54 1.51
C ALA A 191 2.83 11.60 2.59
N SER A 192 2.20 12.71 2.21
CA SER A 192 1.82 13.79 3.11
C SER A 192 0.81 13.35 4.16
N PHE A 193 -0.26 12.65 3.75
CA PHE A 193 -1.27 12.13 4.69
C PHE A 193 -0.69 11.18 5.72
N HIS A 194 0.31 10.38 5.33
CA HIS A 194 0.97 9.42 6.21
C HIS A 194 2.19 10.00 6.95
N GLY A 195 2.70 11.17 6.55
CA GLY A 195 3.77 11.89 7.25
C GLY A 195 5.18 11.40 6.93
N HIS A 196 5.42 10.91 5.73
CA HIS A 196 6.71 10.35 5.33
C HIS A 196 7.63 11.43 4.74
N GLU A 197 8.29 12.19 5.64
CA GLU A 197 9.07 13.38 5.29
C GLU A 197 10.18 13.11 4.26
N GLY A 198 10.95 12.03 4.40
CA GLY A 198 12.00 11.68 3.44
C GLY A 198 11.45 11.47 2.01
N ILE A 199 10.31 10.77 1.88
CA ILE A 199 9.64 10.58 0.58
C ILE A 199 9.09 11.91 0.05
N ILE A 200 8.52 12.76 0.91
CA ILE A 200 8.05 14.11 0.56
C ILE A 200 9.18 14.94 -0.04
N GLU A 201 10.33 15.00 0.63
CA GLU A 201 11.51 15.74 0.16
C GLU A 201 11.99 15.25 -1.20
N GLN A 202 12.08 13.93 -1.36
CA GLN A 202 12.51 13.33 -2.62
C GLN A 202 11.53 13.59 -3.76
N LEU A 203 10.21 13.51 -3.50
CA LEU A 203 9.18 13.83 -4.50
C LEU A 203 9.29 15.29 -4.97
N VAL A 204 9.51 16.23 -4.06
CA VAL A 204 9.70 17.66 -4.39
C VAL A 204 11.00 17.87 -5.16
N ALA A 205 12.08 17.18 -4.78
CA ALA A 205 13.35 17.23 -5.50
C ALA A 205 13.25 16.68 -6.94
N LEU A 206 12.44 15.64 -7.16
CA LEU A 206 12.19 15.09 -8.48
C LEU A 206 11.31 16.02 -9.35
N ASN A 207 10.29 16.62 -8.75
CA ASN A 207 9.37 17.53 -9.44
C ASN A 207 8.70 18.48 -8.44
N SER A 208 9.14 19.72 -8.37
CA SER A 208 8.60 20.72 -7.45
C SER A 208 7.12 21.06 -7.67
N SER A 209 6.57 20.79 -8.86
CA SER A 209 5.15 21.05 -9.15
C SER A 209 4.18 20.17 -8.35
N VAL A 210 4.66 19.04 -7.77
CA VAL A 210 3.82 18.15 -6.95
C VAL A 210 3.44 18.80 -5.62
N LEU A 211 4.17 19.81 -5.17
CA LEU A 211 4.00 20.47 -3.87
C LEU A 211 2.61 21.08 -3.69
N ASN A 212 2.07 21.66 -4.76
CA ASN A 212 0.74 22.30 -4.77
C ASN A 212 -0.26 21.58 -5.69
N ALA A 213 0.02 20.31 -5.98
CA ALA A 213 -0.90 19.48 -6.77
C ALA A 213 -2.27 19.39 -6.08
N ARG A 214 -3.35 19.38 -6.86
CA ARG A 214 -4.72 19.29 -6.36
C ARG A 214 -5.31 17.92 -6.71
N ASP A 215 -5.98 17.30 -5.77
CA ASP A 215 -6.78 16.09 -6.01
C ASP A 215 -8.19 16.47 -6.56
N SER A 216 -9.08 15.50 -6.72
CA SER A 216 -10.44 15.73 -7.23
C SER A 216 -11.31 16.58 -6.31
N SER A 217 -10.99 16.66 -5.02
CA SER A 217 -11.64 17.56 -4.05
C SER A 217 -10.99 18.95 -3.99
N GLY A 218 -9.93 19.17 -4.74
CA GLY A 218 -9.14 20.38 -4.69
C GLY A 218 -8.14 20.44 -3.52
N SER A 219 -8.07 19.39 -2.72
CA SER A 219 -7.10 19.28 -1.61
C SER A 219 -5.68 19.23 -2.13
N THR A 220 -4.76 19.92 -1.44
CA THR A 220 -3.32 19.86 -1.71
C THR A 220 -2.63 18.87 -0.76
N PRO A 221 -1.37 18.48 -1.01
CA PRO A 221 -0.59 17.68 -0.08
C PRO A 221 -0.53 18.27 1.34
N LEU A 222 -0.50 19.61 1.47
CA LEU A 222 -0.54 20.27 2.77
C LEU A 222 -1.88 20.04 3.50
N HIS A 223 -3.02 20.12 2.80
CA HIS A 223 -4.33 19.76 3.36
C HIS A 223 -4.33 18.31 3.85
N GLU A 224 -3.74 17.40 3.08
CA GLU A 224 -3.68 15.98 3.44
C GLU A 224 -2.76 15.73 4.65
N ALA A 225 -1.62 16.41 4.79
CA ALA A 225 -0.76 16.32 5.96
C ALA A 225 -1.49 16.77 7.24
N ILE A 226 -2.19 17.91 7.17
CA ILE A 226 -3.01 18.42 8.28
C ILE A 226 -4.15 17.47 8.64
N LYS A 227 -4.86 16.95 7.64
CA LYS A 227 -5.94 15.98 7.81
C LYS A 227 -5.47 14.67 8.44
N GLY A 228 -4.27 14.22 8.06
CA GLY A 228 -3.63 13.03 8.61
C GLY A 228 -3.04 13.23 10.02
N GLY A 229 -3.09 14.44 10.57
CA GLY A 229 -2.49 14.76 11.87
C GLY A 229 -0.95 14.77 11.84
N ARG A 230 -0.35 15.00 10.68
CA ARG A 230 1.10 14.92 10.47
C ARG A 230 1.74 16.32 10.52
N LEU A 231 1.83 16.90 11.73
CA LEU A 231 2.30 18.27 11.90
C LEU A 231 3.73 18.47 11.39
N ALA A 232 4.65 17.56 11.68
CA ALA A 232 6.04 17.65 11.20
C ALA A 232 6.11 17.66 9.66
N ALA A 233 5.39 16.76 9.01
CA ALA A 233 5.30 16.73 7.55
C ALA A 233 4.65 18.01 6.98
N ALA A 234 3.60 18.54 7.65
CA ALA A 234 2.98 19.80 7.25
C ALA A 234 3.96 20.97 7.35
N GLN A 235 4.73 21.06 8.43
CA GLN A 235 5.79 22.05 8.62
C GLN A 235 6.84 21.93 7.50
N ARG A 236 7.28 20.69 7.23
CA ARG A 236 8.27 20.45 6.17
C ARG A 236 7.75 20.85 4.79
N ILE A 237 6.48 20.56 4.48
CA ILE A 237 5.82 20.96 3.23
C ILE A 237 5.77 22.49 3.11
N ILE A 238 5.49 23.23 4.20
CA ILE A 238 5.49 24.70 4.25
C ILE A 238 6.90 25.24 4.02
N GLU A 239 7.93 24.67 4.67
CA GLU A 239 9.34 25.04 4.47
C GLU A 239 9.80 24.84 3.03
N LEU A 240 9.28 23.82 2.35
CA LEU A 240 9.55 23.56 0.93
C LEU A 240 8.84 24.54 -0.01
N GLY A 241 8.02 25.46 0.51
CA GLY A 241 7.37 26.52 -0.26
C GLY A 241 5.96 26.20 -0.75
N ALA A 242 5.23 25.34 -0.04
CA ALA A 242 3.82 25.10 -0.36
C ALA A 242 2.98 26.36 -0.21
N ASP A 243 1.96 26.49 -1.05
CA ASP A 243 0.96 27.54 -0.93
C ASP A 243 0.06 27.28 0.30
N VAL A 244 0.34 28.01 1.36
CA VAL A 244 -0.39 27.92 2.62
C VAL A 244 -1.81 28.48 2.48
N ALA A 245 -2.03 29.42 1.57
CA ALA A 245 -3.33 30.06 1.32
C ALA A 245 -4.24 29.23 0.40
N ALA A 246 -3.76 28.10 -0.11
CA ALA A 246 -4.57 27.23 -0.96
C ALA A 246 -5.87 26.82 -0.27
N ILE A 247 -6.96 26.79 -1.05
CA ILE A 247 -8.29 26.33 -0.63
C ILE A 247 -8.72 25.13 -1.45
N ASP A 248 -9.51 24.23 -0.89
CA ASP A 248 -10.13 23.14 -1.62
C ASP A 248 -11.37 23.59 -2.44
N ASN A 249 -12.10 22.64 -3.06
CA ASN A 249 -13.26 22.96 -3.90
C ASN A 249 -14.48 23.51 -3.12
N VAL A 250 -14.48 23.38 -1.79
CA VAL A 250 -15.51 23.95 -0.92
C VAL A 250 -15.01 25.18 -0.14
N GLY A 251 -13.85 25.73 -0.53
CA GLY A 251 -13.27 26.92 0.06
C GLY A 251 -12.55 26.68 1.39
N GLN A 252 -12.32 25.45 1.80
CA GLN A 252 -11.64 25.16 3.07
C GLN A 252 -10.14 25.43 2.96
N THR A 253 -9.62 26.18 3.93
CA THR A 253 -8.19 26.34 4.17
C THR A 253 -7.65 25.23 5.06
N ILE A 254 -6.34 25.13 5.22
CA ILE A 254 -5.71 24.18 6.15
C ILE A 254 -6.19 24.35 7.59
N LEU A 255 -6.63 25.56 8.00
CA LEU A 255 -7.19 25.81 9.34
C LEU A 255 -8.60 25.16 9.48
N HIS A 256 -9.43 25.21 8.44
CA HIS A 256 -10.71 24.50 8.42
C HIS A 256 -10.50 22.99 8.54
N VAL A 257 -9.55 22.45 7.76
CA VAL A 257 -9.23 21.01 7.77
C VAL A 257 -8.71 20.59 9.15
N ALA A 258 -7.82 21.38 9.77
CA ALA A 258 -7.33 21.13 11.13
C ALA A 258 -8.49 21.13 12.14
N ALA A 259 -9.40 22.09 12.03
CA ALA A 259 -10.56 22.23 12.90
C ALA A 259 -11.53 21.04 12.77
N LEU A 260 -11.87 20.63 11.55
CA LEU A 260 -12.70 19.45 11.26
C LEU A 260 -12.08 18.15 11.79
N ALA A 261 -10.78 17.98 11.58
CA ALA A 261 -10.05 16.80 12.04
C ALA A 261 -9.90 16.73 13.56
N GLY A 262 -10.02 17.86 14.28
CA GLY A 262 -9.73 17.96 15.69
C GLY A 262 -8.22 18.00 15.99
N ASN A 263 -7.43 18.43 15.02
CA ASN A 263 -5.98 18.53 15.13
C ASN A 263 -5.59 19.85 15.83
N THR A 264 -5.69 19.87 17.15
CA THR A 264 -5.46 21.07 17.97
C THR A 264 -4.03 21.59 17.84
N ASP A 265 -3.04 20.71 17.69
CA ASP A 265 -1.64 21.11 17.52
C ASP A 265 -1.43 21.84 16.18
N ALA A 266 -2.04 21.37 15.10
CA ALA A 266 -2.02 22.08 13.83
C ALA A 266 -2.75 23.41 13.89
N VAL A 267 -3.92 23.49 14.56
CA VAL A 267 -4.63 24.76 14.79
C VAL A 267 -3.74 25.76 15.50
N ARG A 268 -3.11 25.35 16.60
CA ARG A 268 -2.18 26.17 17.36
C ARG A 268 -1.01 26.65 16.51
N TYR A 269 -0.38 25.76 15.78
CA TYR A 269 0.75 26.07 14.88
C TYR A 269 0.35 27.11 13.82
N ILE A 270 -0.78 26.90 13.13
CA ILE A 270 -1.28 27.78 12.07
C ILE A 270 -1.55 29.19 12.63
N LEU A 271 -2.20 29.30 13.79
CA LEU A 271 -2.57 30.56 14.38
C LEU A 271 -1.39 31.31 15.02
N MET A 272 -0.48 30.62 15.72
CA MET A 272 0.72 31.22 16.30
C MET A 272 1.64 31.81 15.23
N ASN A 273 1.73 31.17 14.05
CA ASN A 273 2.52 31.65 12.94
C ASN A 273 1.72 32.57 11.99
N LYS A 274 0.47 32.90 12.31
CA LYS A 274 -0.41 33.77 11.52
C LYS A 274 -0.52 33.36 10.04
N LEU A 275 -0.54 32.06 9.80
CA LEU A 275 -0.55 31.50 8.45
C LEU A 275 -1.91 31.69 7.75
N ILE A 276 -3.00 31.62 8.51
CA ILE A 276 -4.39 31.75 8.02
C ILE A 276 -5.16 32.63 8.99
N ASP A 277 -6.08 33.45 8.46
CA ASP A 277 -7.02 34.22 9.27
C ASP A 277 -7.95 33.26 10.04
N ILE A 278 -8.08 33.50 11.34
CA ILE A 278 -8.94 32.71 12.23
C ILE A 278 -10.43 32.78 11.84
N HIS A 279 -10.84 33.85 11.16
CA HIS A 279 -12.19 34.09 10.64
C HIS A 279 -12.34 33.76 9.16
N ALA A 280 -11.34 33.10 8.54
CA ALA A 280 -11.47 32.66 7.15
C ALA A 280 -12.80 31.92 6.92
N GLU A 281 -13.46 32.20 5.80
CA GLU A 281 -14.77 31.61 5.46
C GLU A 281 -14.63 30.66 4.28
N ALA A 282 -15.16 29.45 4.45
CA ALA A 282 -15.42 28.47 3.40
C ALA A 282 -16.84 28.66 2.84
N LEU A 283 -17.28 27.80 1.92
CA LEU A 283 -18.66 27.84 1.40
C LEU A 283 -19.68 27.84 2.54
N PHE A 284 -20.78 28.58 2.34
CA PHE A 284 -21.87 28.77 3.34
C PHE A 284 -21.41 29.44 4.62
N ASN A 285 -20.43 30.36 4.53
CA ASN A 285 -19.88 31.14 5.64
C ASN A 285 -19.43 30.24 6.82
N VAL A 286 -18.88 29.09 6.48
CA VAL A 286 -18.32 28.17 7.50
C VAL A 286 -16.95 28.66 7.90
N THR A 287 -16.79 29.10 9.17
CA THR A 287 -15.50 29.42 9.74
C THR A 287 -14.85 28.16 10.37
N PRO A 288 -13.53 28.18 10.67
CA PRO A 288 -12.87 27.06 11.37
C PRO A 288 -13.56 26.70 12.71
N LEU A 289 -14.05 27.69 13.44
CA LEU A 289 -14.81 27.45 14.70
C LEU A 289 -16.14 26.72 14.44
N VAL A 290 -16.87 27.11 13.39
CA VAL A 290 -18.10 26.43 12.98
C VAL A 290 -17.80 25.00 12.53
N ALA A 291 -16.72 24.78 11.79
CA ALA A 291 -16.26 23.46 11.37
C ALA A 291 -15.96 22.54 12.57
N ALA A 292 -15.20 23.04 13.56
CA ALA A 292 -14.89 22.32 14.80
C ALA A 292 -16.17 21.96 15.58
N ARG A 293 -17.13 22.90 15.70
CA ARG A 293 -18.42 22.66 16.37
C ARG A 293 -19.25 21.58 15.68
N ARG A 294 -19.37 21.64 14.36
CA ARG A 294 -20.09 20.61 13.55
C ARG A 294 -19.51 19.21 13.73
N SER A 295 -18.22 19.12 13.99
CA SER A 295 -17.49 17.85 14.22
C SER A 295 -17.31 17.51 15.71
N ASN A 296 -17.90 18.32 16.62
CA ASN A 296 -17.83 18.11 18.07
C ASN A 296 -16.40 17.98 18.63
N ARG A 297 -15.47 18.84 18.15
CA ARG A 297 -14.04 18.83 18.52
C ARG A 297 -13.77 19.79 19.70
N VAL A 298 -14.07 19.35 20.93
CA VAL A 298 -14.08 20.20 22.14
C VAL A 298 -12.76 20.92 22.34
N ASP A 299 -11.62 20.21 22.39
CA ASP A 299 -10.29 20.80 22.64
C ASP A 299 -9.92 21.83 21.55
N THR A 300 -10.31 21.54 20.31
CA THR A 300 -10.07 22.45 19.18
C THR A 300 -10.95 23.69 19.24
N ILE A 301 -12.22 23.55 19.68
CA ILE A 301 -13.14 24.67 19.92
C ILE A 301 -12.53 25.60 20.98
N GLU A 302 -12.10 25.05 22.11
CA GLU A 302 -11.48 25.82 23.19
C GLU A 302 -10.21 26.52 22.72
N CYS A 303 -9.37 25.84 21.96
CA CYS A 303 -8.16 26.41 21.38
C CYS A 303 -8.50 27.58 20.46
N LEU A 304 -9.42 27.42 19.50
CA LEU A 304 -9.85 28.49 18.60
C LEU A 304 -10.42 29.70 19.36
N MET A 305 -11.27 29.46 20.36
CA MET A 305 -11.84 30.52 21.20
C MET A 305 -10.73 31.24 22.00
N GLY A 306 -9.74 30.51 22.50
CA GLY A 306 -8.58 31.08 23.18
C GLY A 306 -7.72 32.00 22.30
N PHE A 307 -7.71 31.76 20.98
CA PHE A 307 -7.09 32.66 20.01
C PHE A 307 -8.00 33.79 19.51
N GLY A 308 -9.24 33.89 20.02
CA GLY A 308 -10.16 34.99 19.72
C GLY A 308 -11.18 34.69 18.61
N ALA A 309 -11.39 33.42 18.25
CA ALA A 309 -12.48 33.08 17.35
C ALA A 309 -13.82 33.43 17.98
N VAL A 310 -14.64 34.24 17.28
CA VAL A 310 -15.99 34.63 17.70
C VAL A 310 -17.05 33.89 16.90
N LYS A 311 -18.30 33.89 17.42
CA LYS A 311 -19.43 33.18 16.82
C LYS A 311 -19.74 33.64 15.41
#